data_4b773f5e7951d4ede84b03258ad8ff8a
#
_entry.id   4b773f5e7951d4ede84b03258ad8ff8a
#
_cell.length_a   1.000
_cell.length_b   1.000
_cell.length_c   1.000
_cell.angle_alpha   90.00
_cell.angle_beta   90.00
_cell.angle_gamma   90.00
#
_symmetry.space_group_name_H-M   'P 1'
#
loop_
_entity.id
_entity.type
_entity.pdbx_description
1 polymer ?
#
loop_
_entity_poly.entity_id
_entity_poly.type
_entity_poly.pdbx_seq_one_letter_code
_entity_poly.pdbx_strand_id
1 'polypeptide(L)'
;MIFAANPSTEKSRLQMKNSPKLAVCAVMAAALLLSGCVAPGHQTTSPAPACRTGDPLVQTTLYFGLNRPAGPAITAAEWQTFVDSQVTPRFKDGLTVFDAKGQWLGHDGKLARENSKALLLIHAPGKESEANIEALRSGYKPVSY
;
A
#
# COMPACT_ATOMS: atom_id res chain seq x y z
N MET A 1 0.28 -10.61 9.66
CA MET A 1 -0.29 -9.42 8.98
C MET A 1 0.78 -8.82 8.11
N ILE A 2 0.57 -8.73 6.80
CA ILE A 2 1.54 -8.14 5.87
C ILE A 2 0.97 -6.79 5.45
N PHE A 3 1.62 -5.71 5.82
CA PHE A 3 1.27 -4.37 5.35
C PHE A 3 2.31 -3.90 4.35
N ALA A 4 1.87 -3.55 3.15
CA ALA A 4 2.66 -2.80 2.21
C ALA A 4 2.27 -1.33 2.34
N ALA A 5 3.18 -0.49 2.77
CA ALA A 5 2.97 0.96 2.73
C ALA A 5 3.23 1.45 1.30
N ASN A 6 2.18 1.71 0.57
CA ASN A 6 2.23 2.41 -0.70
C ASN A 6 1.71 3.84 -0.50
N PRO A 7 2.50 4.88 -0.73
CA PRO A 7 2.04 6.25 -0.62
C PRO A 7 1.38 6.71 -1.92
N SER A 8 0.23 6.18 -2.28
CA SER A 8 -0.62 6.84 -3.30
C SER A 8 -2.01 6.22 -3.35
N THR A 9 -2.96 7.07 -3.07
CA THR A 9 -4.37 7.00 -3.43
C THR A 9 -5.34 6.62 -2.32
N GLU A 10 -5.51 7.53 -1.38
CA GLU A 10 -6.75 7.64 -0.63
C GLU A 10 -7.74 8.50 -1.43
N LYS A 11 -8.67 7.88 -2.12
CA LYS A 11 -9.89 8.53 -2.62
C LYS A 11 -11.03 8.20 -1.68
N SER A 12 -11.29 9.10 -0.74
CA SER A 12 -12.50 9.14 0.08
C SER A 12 -13.75 9.17 -0.79
N ARG A 13 -14.55 8.11 -0.78
CA ARG A 13 -15.93 8.15 -1.24
C ARG A 13 -16.83 8.61 -0.10
N LEU A 14 -17.12 9.89 -0.07
CA LEU A 14 -18.28 10.39 0.66
C LEU A 14 -19.55 10.07 -0.14
N GLN A 15 -20.32 9.14 0.37
CA GLN A 15 -21.63 8.78 -0.17
C GLN A 15 -22.69 9.68 0.48
N MET A 16 -23.10 10.70 -0.26
CA MET A 16 -24.21 11.53 0.15
C MET A 16 -25.54 10.83 -0.16
N LYS A 17 -26.28 10.60 0.92
CA LYS A 17 -27.63 10.02 0.89
C LYS A 17 -28.63 11.13 0.53
N ASN A 18 -29.21 11.08 -0.67
CA ASN A 18 -30.27 11.97 -1.08
C ASN A 18 -31.60 11.58 -0.46
N SER A 19 -32.25 12.52 0.18
CA SER A 19 -33.70 12.49 0.48
C SER A 19 -34.41 13.64 -0.23
N PRO A 20 -35.51 13.40 -0.91
CA PRO A 20 -36.24 14.42 -1.62
C PRO A 20 -37.31 15.07 -0.74
N LYS A 21 -37.36 16.38 -0.68
CA LYS A 21 -38.61 17.09 -0.40
C LYS A 21 -38.70 18.35 -1.25
N LEU A 22 -39.75 18.38 -2.00
CA LEU A 22 -40.26 19.47 -2.85
C LEU A 22 -40.36 20.81 -2.14
N ALA A 23 -40.08 21.89 -2.84
CA ALA A 23 -40.96 23.05 -2.89
C ALA A 23 -40.61 23.95 -4.09
N VAL A 24 -41.62 24.20 -4.86
CA VAL A 24 -41.78 25.09 -5.98
C VAL A 24 -41.67 26.55 -5.52
N CYS A 25 -41.00 27.42 -6.26
CA CYS A 25 -41.49 28.75 -6.59
C CYS A 25 -40.62 29.38 -7.68
N ALA A 26 -41.37 29.95 -8.61
CA ALA A 26 -40.98 30.48 -9.91
C ALA A 26 -40.39 31.90 -9.81
N VAL A 27 -39.84 32.33 -10.96
CA VAL A 27 -39.91 33.65 -11.60
C VAL A 27 -38.65 34.52 -11.56
N MET A 28 -38.27 34.85 -12.76
CA MET A 28 -37.64 36.04 -13.36
C MET A 28 -36.13 36.00 -13.64
N ALA A 29 -35.94 35.83 -14.87
CA ALA A 29 -35.02 36.38 -15.88
C ALA A 29 -34.14 37.57 -15.44
N ALA A 30 -32.83 37.39 -15.61
CA ALA A 30 -31.93 38.42 -16.12
C ALA A 30 -30.73 37.75 -16.77
N ALA A 31 -30.65 37.89 -18.07
CA ALA A 31 -29.54 37.45 -18.89
C ALA A 31 -28.28 38.25 -18.57
N LEU A 32 -27.19 37.54 -18.21
CA LEU A 32 -25.84 38.04 -18.38
C LEU A 32 -24.98 36.90 -18.90
N LEU A 33 -24.74 36.95 -20.20
CA LEU A 33 -23.77 36.14 -20.91
C LEU A 33 -22.37 36.44 -20.38
N LEU A 34 -21.89 35.62 -19.50
CA LEU A 34 -20.46 35.47 -19.26
C LEU A 34 -20.07 34.05 -19.67
N SER A 35 -19.75 33.94 -20.96
CA SER A 35 -19.09 32.80 -21.54
C SER A 35 -17.70 32.66 -20.89
N GLY A 36 -17.66 32.12 -19.69
CA GLY A 36 -16.43 31.63 -19.14
C GLY A 36 -16.06 30.33 -19.83
N CYS A 37 -15.15 30.39 -20.80
CA CYS A 37 -14.45 29.20 -21.28
C CYS A 37 -13.72 28.58 -20.09
N VAL A 38 -14.36 27.61 -19.46
CA VAL A 38 -13.64 26.65 -18.61
C VAL A 38 -12.86 25.77 -19.60
N ALA A 39 -11.65 26.18 -19.91
CA ALA A 39 -10.70 25.29 -20.54
C ALA A 39 -10.58 24.04 -19.64
N PRO A 40 -10.77 22.82 -20.19
CA PRO A 40 -10.43 21.63 -19.43
C PRO A 40 -8.96 21.78 -19.03
N GLY A 41 -8.72 21.93 -17.71
CA GLY A 41 -7.38 22.00 -17.19
C GLY A 41 -6.63 20.77 -17.65
N HIS A 42 -5.80 20.94 -18.66
CA HIS A 42 -4.74 19.99 -18.92
C HIS A 42 -3.91 19.97 -17.63
N GLN A 43 -4.14 18.97 -16.80
CA GLN A 43 -3.15 18.60 -15.82
C GLN A 43 -1.93 18.16 -16.62
N THR A 44 -1.07 19.12 -16.90
CA THR A 44 0.30 18.82 -17.26
C THR A 44 0.87 18.09 -16.06
N THR A 45 0.79 16.76 -16.10
CA THR A 45 1.64 15.92 -15.25
C THR A 45 3.05 16.37 -15.59
N SER A 46 3.62 17.20 -14.72
CA SER A 46 5.05 17.55 -14.83
C SER A 46 5.79 16.23 -14.88
N PRO A 47 6.57 15.96 -15.94
CA PRO A 47 7.35 14.73 -15.97
C PRO A 47 8.18 14.71 -14.70
N ALA A 48 8.12 13.59 -13.98
CA ALA A 48 8.97 13.39 -12.82
C ALA A 48 10.41 13.73 -13.22
N PRO A 49 11.18 14.46 -12.40
CA PRO A 49 12.53 14.85 -12.74
C PRO A 49 13.31 13.59 -13.13
N ALA A 50 13.77 13.55 -14.37
CA ALA A 50 14.60 12.45 -14.84
C ALA A 50 15.85 12.38 -13.97
N CYS A 51 16.16 11.24 -13.39
CA CYS A 51 17.41 11.02 -12.70
C CYS A 51 18.54 11.32 -13.66
N ARG A 52 19.47 12.20 -13.27
CA ARG A 52 20.62 12.54 -14.10
C ARG A 52 21.68 11.44 -14.13
N THR A 53 21.62 10.52 -13.16
CA THR A 53 22.58 9.44 -13.01
C THR A 53 21.85 8.21 -12.46
N GLY A 54 21.89 7.09 -13.17
CA GLY A 54 21.29 5.82 -12.79
C GLY A 54 19.82 5.67 -13.20
N ASP A 55 19.30 4.48 -13.02
CA ASP A 55 17.91 4.14 -13.30
C ASP A 55 17.03 4.38 -12.07
N PRO A 56 15.75 4.77 -12.27
CA PRO A 56 14.80 4.91 -11.15
C PRO A 56 14.47 3.53 -10.58
N LEU A 57 14.63 3.37 -9.27
CA LEU A 57 14.27 2.17 -8.53
C LEU A 57 13.14 2.46 -7.56
N VAL A 58 12.43 1.39 -7.17
CA VAL A 58 11.37 1.43 -6.17
C VAL A 58 11.87 0.79 -4.89
N GLN A 59 11.62 1.43 -3.75
CA GLN A 59 11.80 0.84 -2.44
C GLN A 59 10.46 0.30 -1.95
N THR A 60 10.43 -0.99 -1.60
CA THR A 60 9.28 -1.62 -0.96
C THR A 60 9.70 -2.19 0.39
N THR A 61 8.91 -1.93 1.43
CA THR A 61 9.11 -2.55 2.74
C THR A 61 7.91 -3.43 3.08
N LEU A 62 8.18 -4.69 3.37
CA LEU A 62 7.18 -5.67 3.81
C LEU A 62 7.40 -6.00 5.28
N TYR A 63 6.32 -6.04 6.04
CA TYR A 63 6.36 -6.40 7.45
C TYR A 63 5.77 -7.79 7.66
N PHE A 64 6.51 -8.65 8.34
CA PHE A 64 6.15 -10.03 8.59
C PHE A 64 6.06 -10.28 10.10
N GLY A 65 4.86 -10.54 10.60
CA GLY A 65 4.66 -10.96 11.99
C GLY A 65 5.21 -12.37 12.22
N LEU A 66 5.80 -12.63 13.37
CA LEU A 66 6.41 -13.92 13.68
C LEU A 66 5.49 -14.83 14.51
N ASN A 67 4.35 -14.35 14.99
CA ASN A 67 3.41 -15.17 15.73
C ASN A 67 2.65 -16.13 14.81
N ARG A 68 2.29 -17.30 15.34
CA ARG A 68 1.40 -18.27 14.68
C ARG A 68 0.06 -18.33 15.40
N PRO A 69 -1.06 -18.66 14.70
CA PRO A 69 -2.35 -18.86 15.35
C PRO A 69 -2.32 -19.95 16.41
N ALA A 70 -1.49 -20.99 16.18
CA ALA A 70 -1.26 -22.07 17.10
C ALA A 70 0.21 -22.50 17.05
N GLY A 71 0.79 -22.77 18.22
CA GLY A 71 2.17 -23.19 18.34
C GLY A 71 3.16 -22.04 18.59
N PRO A 72 4.46 -22.36 18.57
CA PRO A 72 5.53 -21.40 18.84
C PRO A 72 5.67 -20.38 17.71
N ALA A 73 6.21 -19.20 18.04
CA ALA A 73 6.55 -18.19 17.03
C ALA A 73 7.56 -18.73 16.01
N ILE A 74 7.59 -18.12 14.84
CA ILE A 74 8.56 -18.43 13.78
C ILE A 74 9.98 -18.16 14.32
N THR A 75 10.82 -19.17 14.23
CA THR A 75 12.20 -19.11 14.68
C THR A 75 13.09 -18.36 13.69
N ALA A 76 14.27 -17.94 14.14
CA ALA A 76 15.27 -17.32 13.27
C ALA A 76 15.68 -18.23 12.10
N ALA A 77 15.79 -19.55 12.34
CA ALA A 77 16.15 -20.53 11.31
C ALA A 77 15.05 -20.69 10.26
N GLU A 78 13.79 -20.74 10.67
CA GLU A 78 12.64 -20.79 9.74
C GLU A 78 12.53 -19.52 8.91
N TRP A 79 12.72 -18.35 9.56
CA TRP A 79 12.78 -17.08 8.86
C TRP A 79 13.91 -17.06 7.83
N GLN A 80 15.12 -17.50 8.20
CA GLN A 80 16.26 -17.53 7.28
C GLN A 80 15.98 -18.48 6.09
N THR A 81 15.39 -19.64 6.34
CA THR A 81 14.96 -20.57 5.27
C THR A 81 13.98 -19.91 4.30
N PHE A 82 13.02 -19.11 4.79
CA PHE A 82 12.10 -18.34 3.96
C PHE A 82 12.86 -17.30 3.12
N VAL A 83 13.77 -16.55 3.72
CA VAL A 83 14.59 -15.55 3.01
C VAL A 83 15.39 -16.21 1.90
N ASP A 84 16.11 -17.30 2.20
CA ASP A 84 16.98 -17.98 1.25
C ASP A 84 16.20 -18.63 0.09
N SER A 85 15.05 -19.24 0.39
CA SER A 85 14.31 -20.01 -0.60
C SER A 85 13.25 -19.21 -1.36
N GLN A 86 12.69 -18.16 -0.76
CA GLN A 86 11.58 -17.42 -1.35
C GLN A 86 11.94 -15.98 -1.74
N VAL A 87 12.72 -15.29 -0.92
CA VAL A 87 13.01 -13.87 -1.14
C VAL A 87 14.21 -13.70 -2.08
N THR A 88 15.35 -14.26 -1.72
CA THR A 88 16.61 -14.10 -2.45
C THR A 88 16.52 -14.48 -3.94
N PRO A 89 15.85 -15.57 -4.34
CA PRO A 89 15.74 -15.91 -5.76
C PRO A 89 14.95 -14.91 -6.59
N ARG A 90 14.05 -14.14 -5.95
CA ARG A 90 13.20 -13.14 -6.61
C ARG A 90 13.80 -11.74 -6.61
N PHE A 91 14.64 -11.44 -5.62
CA PHE A 91 15.26 -10.12 -5.42
C PHE A 91 16.77 -10.27 -5.27
N LYS A 92 17.41 -10.64 -6.38
CA LYS A 92 18.85 -11.00 -6.44
C LYS A 92 19.78 -9.82 -6.23
N ASP A 93 19.30 -8.60 -6.54
CA ASP A 93 20.10 -7.37 -6.44
C ASP A 93 20.31 -6.91 -4.99
N GLY A 94 19.54 -7.47 -4.08
CA GLY A 94 19.73 -7.27 -2.64
C GLY A 94 18.43 -7.04 -1.87
N LEU A 95 18.54 -7.32 -0.58
CA LEU A 95 17.50 -7.11 0.40
C LEU A 95 18.13 -6.76 1.75
N THR A 96 17.37 -6.12 2.62
CA THR A 96 17.78 -5.85 3.99
C THR A 96 16.67 -6.28 4.94
N VAL A 97 17.04 -6.99 6.01
CA VAL A 97 16.10 -7.42 7.05
C VAL A 97 16.40 -6.69 8.35
N PHE A 98 15.35 -6.14 8.94
CA PHE A 98 15.40 -5.52 10.27
C PHE A 98 14.51 -6.31 11.24
N ASP A 99 14.93 -6.38 12.50
CA ASP A 99 14.06 -6.79 13.59
C ASP A 99 13.09 -5.63 13.91
N ALA A 100 11.83 -5.97 14.06
CA ALA A 100 10.77 -5.01 14.30
C ALA A 100 9.79 -5.50 15.37
N LYS A 101 8.95 -4.58 15.86
CA LYS A 101 7.87 -4.86 16.79
C LYS A 101 6.56 -4.41 16.17
N GLY A 102 5.63 -5.34 15.98
CA GLY A 102 4.28 -5.04 15.55
C GLY A 102 3.35 -4.74 16.73
N GLN A 103 2.43 -3.81 16.55
CA GLN A 103 1.39 -3.51 17.53
C GLN A 103 0.13 -3.05 16.82
N TRP A 104 -1.03 -3.60 17.22
CA TRP A 104 -2.33 -3.19 16.70
C TRP A 104 -3.43 -3.41 17.73
N LEU A 105 -4.56 -2.74 17.52
CA LEU A 105 -5.78 -2.99 18.29
C LEU A 105 -6.60 -4.05 17.56
N GLY A 106 -6.85 -5.17 18.22
CA GLY A 106 -7.69 -6.24 17.69
C GLY A 106 -9.17 -5.83 17.58
N HIS A 107 -9.95 -6.57 16.80
CA HIS A 107 -11.39 -6.34 16.69
C HIS A 107 -12.13 -6.53 18.03
N ASP A 108 -11.54 -7.27 18.96
CA ASP A 108 -12.02 -7.46 20.34
C ASP A 108 -11.64 -6.30 21.28
N GLY A 109 -11.03 -5.25 20.75
CA GLY A 109 -10.57 -4.09 21.53
C GLY A 109 -9.31 -4.34 22.36
N LYS A 110 -8.65 -5.49 22.22
CA LYS A 110 -7.42 -5.78 22.94
C LYS A 110 -6.20 -5.38 22.13
N LEU A 111 -5.21 -4.84 22.85
CA LEU A 111 -3.92 -4.49 22.26
C LEU A 111 -3.07 -5.74 22.05
N ALA A 112 -2.75 -6.03 20.81
CA ALA A 112 -1.85 -7.10 20.41
C ALA A 112 -0.44 -6.57 20.13
N ARG A 113 0.57 -7.35 20.48
CA ARG A 113 1.98 -7.08 20.19
C ARG A 113 2.67 -8.34 19.73
N GLU A 114 3.56 -8.20 18.75
CA GLU A 114 4.36 -9.31 18.26
C GLU A 114 5.75 -8.89 17.84
N ASN A 115 6.69 -9.84 17.85
CA ASN A 115 7.94 -9.70 17.13
C ASN A 115 7.67 -9.80 15.63
N SER A 116 8.36 -8.98 14.84
CA SER A 116 8.19 -8.91 13.42
C SER A 116 9.54 -8.76 12.71
N LYS A 117 9.55 -9.04 11.43
CA LYS A 117 10.67 -8.70 10.53
C LYS A 117 10.19 -7.65 9.54
N ALA A 118 11.00 -6.62 9.30
CA ALA A 118 10.84 -5.69 8.20
C ALA A 118 11.82 -6.05 7.09
N LEU A 119 11.31 -6.40 5.93
CA LEU A 119 12.08 -6.73 4.73
C LEU A 119 12.04 -5.54 3.80
N LEU A 120 13.17 -4.91 3.59
CA LEU A 120 13.35 -3.80 2.64
C LEU A 120 13.94 -4.35 1.34
N LEU A 121 13.28 -4.03 0.25
CA LEU A 121 13.64 -4.41 -1.11
C LEU A 121 13.85 -3.16 -1.95
N ILE A 122 14.91 -3.13 -2.74
CA ILE A 122 15.15 -2.14 -3.79
C ILE A 122 15.07 -2.88 -5.11
N HIS A 123 14.17 -2.48 -6.00
CA HIS A 123 13.91 -3.22 -7.23
C HIS A 123 13.48 -2.30 -8.38
N ALA A 124 13.58 -2.79 -9.61
CA ALA A 124 13.03 -2.09 -10.77
C ALA A 124 11.50 -1.98 -10.68
N PRO A 125 10.90 -0.88 -11.15
CA PRO A 125 9.45 -0.79 -11.28
C PRO A 125 8.94 -1.78 -12.34
N GLY A 126 7.72 -2.31 -12.14
CA GLY A 126 7.06 -3.11 -13.16
C GLY A 126 6.34 -4.35 -12.63
N LYS A 127 5.59 -4.97 -13.53
CA LYS A 127 4.68 -6.09 -13.21
C LYS A 127 5.40 -7.32 -12.63
N GLU A 128 6.62 -7.57 -13.03
CA GLU A 128 7.40 -8.70 -12.52
C GLU A 128 7.72 -8.52 -11.04
N SER A 129 8.22 -7.33 -10.66
CA SER A 129 8.48 -7.01 -9.25
C SER A 129 7.21 -7.03 -8.40
N GLU A 130 6.10 -6.51 -8.93
CA GLU A 130 4.80 -6.55 -8.28
C GLU A 130 4.32 -8.00 -8.04
N ALA A 131 4.44 -8.87 -9.05
CA ALA A 131 4.10 -10.29 -8.95
C ALA A 131 4.99 -11.01 -7.92
N ASN A 132 6.28 -10.72 -7.90
CA ASN A 132 7.21 -11.25 -6.92
C ASN A 132 6.87 -10.82 -5.49
N ILE A 133 6.51 -9.57 -5.28
CA ILE A 133 6.06 -9.05 -3.98
C ILE A 133 4.79 -9.76 -3.53
N GLU A 134 3.82 -9.92 -4.44
CA GLU A 134 2.56 -10.62 -4.12
C GLU A 134 2.79 -12.11 -3.82
N ALA A 135 3.72 -12.76 -4.53
CA ALA A 135 4.12 -14.12 -4.24
C ALA A 135 4.72 -14.28 -2.84
N LEU A 136 5.52 -13.29 -2.37
CA LEU A 136 6.02 -13.29 -0.98
C LEU A 136 4.89 -13.12 0.02
N ARG A 137 3.95 -12.20 -0.25
CA ARG A 137 2.79 -11.95 0.64
C ARG A 137 1.89 -13.16 0.75
N SER A 138 1.55 -13.79 -0.36
CA SER A 138 0.67 -14.96 -0.39
C SER A 138 1.35 -16.24 0.10
N GLY A 139 2.66 -16.36 -0.10
CA GLY A 139 3.47 -17.49 0.34
C GLY A 139 3.78 -17.50 1.85
N TYR A 140 3.77 -16.34 2.48
CA TYR A 140 3.99 -16.22 3.91
C TYR A 140 2.68 -16.35 4.67
N LYS A 141 2.45 -17.49 5.30
CA LYS A 141 1.21 -17.79 6.04
C LYS A 141 1.49 -18.05 7.53
N PRO A 142 1.89 -17.05 8.31
CA PRO A 142 2.06 -17.26 9.75
C PRO A 142 0.75 -17.16 10.52
N VAL A 143 -0.20 -16.35 10.05
CA VAL A 143 -1.45 -16.06 10.77
C VAL A 143 -2.60 -15.85 9.80
N SER A 144 -3.65 -16.65 9.94
CA SER A 144 -4.99 -16.35 9.42
C SER A 144 -5.78 -15.72 10.58
N TYR A 145 -6.14 -14.45 10.46
CA TYR A 145 -7.12 -13.81 11.37
C TYR A 145 -8.52 -13.93 10.77
#